data_5b5a70acae4fdf20ebb502f4905f7c27
#
_entry.id   5b5a70acae4fdf20ebb502f4905f7c27
#
_cell.length_a   1.000
_cell.length_b   1.000
_cell.length_c   1.000
_cell.angle_alpha   90.00
_cell.angle_beta   90.00
_cell.angle_gamma   90.00
#
_symmetry.space_group_name_H-M   'P 1'
#
loop_
_entity.id
_entity.type
_entity.pdbx_description
1 polymer ?
#
loop_
_entity_poly.entity_id
_entity_poly.type
_entity_poly.pdbx_seq_one_letter_code
_entity_poly.pdbx_strand_id
1 'polypeptide(L)'
;MAQVVAIERYQENIDFVLKCSFTSELKIDQSIAHNGVCLTVVCLQGETYTVTAMKETLDRSNLGLLKVGDRVNVERSMLMNGRLDGHIVQGHVDETARCVAMENANGSTYFTFEYKDDVEMAQRGYFTVDKGSVTVNGVSLTVCEPTANTFKVAIIPYTLENTNFADIQVGSVVNLEFDILGKYIARLNSLSK
;
A
#
# COMPACT_ATOMS: atom_id res chain seq x y z
N MET A 1 9.58 -6.94 -5.71
CA MET A 1 8.83 -7.61 -4.62
C MET A 1 9.78 -8.24 -3.62
N ALA A 2 9.34 -8.39 -2.36
CA ALA A 2 10.02 -9.20 -1.35
C ALA A 2 9.20 -10.45 -1.02
N GLN A 3 9.84 -11.44 -0.41
CA GLN A 3 9.20 -12.63 0.15
C GLN A 3 9.34 -12.63 1.67
N VAL A 4 8.26 -12.94 2.37
CA VAL A 4 8.27 -13.14 3.82
C VAL A 4 8.96 -14.47 4.13
N VAL A 5 10.05 -14.41 4.89
CA VAL A 5 10.89 -15.58 5.27
C VAL A 5 10.51 -16.08 6.66
N ALA A 6 10.29 -15.16 7.60
CA ALA A 6 9.84 -15.48 8.95
C ALA A 6 8.97 -14.36 9.51
N ILE A 7 8.16 -14.68 10.50
CA ILE A 7 7.30 -13.75 11.24
C ILE A 7 7.46 -14.04 12.72
N GLU A 8 7.93 -13.06 13.47
CA GLU A 8 8.15 -13.19 14.91
C GLU A 8 7.24 -12.21 15.65
N ARG A 9 6.50 -12.70 16.64
CA ARG A 9 5.58 -11.87 17.42
C ARG A 9 6.21 -11.56 18.77
N TYR A 10 6.32 -10.29 19.09
CA TYR A 10 6.80 -9.83 20.40
C TYR A 10 5.83 -8.79 20.96
N GLN A 11 5.10 -9.19 22.01
CA GLN A 11 4.01 -8.41 22.60
C GLN A 11 2.95 -8.05 21.54
N GLU A 12 2.71 -6.75 21.31
CA GLU A 12 1.77 -6.26 20.29
C GLU A 12 2.42 -5.97 18.94
N ASN A 13 3.74 -6.13 18.82
CA ASN A 13 4.50 -5.89 17.60
C ASN A 13 4.75 -7.19 16.83
N ILE A 14 4.99 -7.05 15.54
CA ILE A 14 5.40 -8.15 14.66
C ILE A 14 6.68 -7.73 13.94
N ASP A 15 7.69 -8.58 14.03
CA ASP A 15 8.89 -8.51 13.22
C ASP A 15 8.70 -9.39 11.99
N PHE A 16 8.86 -8.78 10.82
CA PHE A 16 8.87 -9.46 9.54
C PHE A 16 10.30 -9.60 9.04
N VAL A 17 10.75 -10.84 8.84
CA VAL A 17 12.01 -11.14 8.16
C VAL A 17 11.70 -11.36 6.69
N LEU A 18 12.29 -10.54 5.83
CA LEU A 18 12.03 -10.57 4.38
C LEU A 18 13.33 -10.67 3.59
N LYS A 19 13.21 -11.09 2.34
CA LYS A 19 14.29 -11.02 1.35
C LYS A 19 13.77 -10.40 0.05
N CYS A 20 14.61 -9.61 -0.60
CA CYS A 20 14.33 -9.04 -1.93
C CYS A 20 15.63 -8.91 -2.73
N SER A 21 15.51 -8.56 -4.00
CA SER A 21 16.67 -8.45 -4.92
C SER A 21 17.69 -7.39 -4.51
N PHE A 22 17.29 -6.37 -3.76
CA PHE A 22 18.14 -5.28 -3.31
C PHE A 22 18.48 -5.32 -1.80
N THR A 23 18.29 -6.48 -1.14
CA THR A 23 18.59 -6.63 0.30
C THR A 23 20.02 -6.22 0.64
N SER A 24 21.00 -6.54 -0.22
CA SER A 24 22.41 -6.18 -0.02
C SER A 24 22.71 -4.68 -0.09
N GLU A 25 21.80 -3.88 -0.62
CA GLU A 25 21.93 -2.42 -0.72
C GLU A 25 21.29 -1.67 0.46
N LEU A 26 20.58 -2.39 1.34
CA LEU A 26 19.88 -1.81 2.46
C LEU A 26 20.84 -1.45 3.60
N LYS A 27 20.37 -0.53 4.45
CA LYS A 27 21.06 -0.12 5.67
C LYS A 27 20.09 -0.13 6.83
N ILE A 28 20.59 -0.42 8.04
CA ILE A 28 19.79 -0.23 9.27
C ILE A 28 19.38 1.23 9.35
N ASP A 29 18.18 1.48 9.90
CA ASP A 29 17.52 2.79 10.01
C ASP A 29 16.99 3.37 8.68
N GLN A 30 17.07 2.61 7.59
CA GLN A 30 16.48 3.00 6.31
C GLN A 30 14.99 2.66 6.27
N SER A 31 14.18 3.58 5.71
CA SER A 31 12.75 3.33 5.48
C SER A 31 12.52 2.63 4.13
N ILE A 32 11.63 1.64 4.15
CA ILE A 32 11.16 0.91 2.96
C ILE A 32 9.65 0.74 3.08
N ALA A 33 8.91 0.96 2.00
CA ALA A 33 7.50 0.66 1.93
C ALA A 33 7.27 -0.85 1.70
N HIS A 34 6.34 -1.46 2.46
CA HIS A 34 5.91 -2.85 2.37
C HIS A 34 4.41 -2.90 2.16
N ASN A 35 3.94 -3.31 0.99
CA ASN A 35 2.53 -3.13 0.59
C ASN A 35 2.03 -1.69 0.86
N GLY A 36 2.88 -0.68 0.61
CA GLY A 36 2.58 0.71 0.89
C GLY A 36 2.75 1.15 2.34
N VAL A 37 3.16 0.28 3.25
CA VAL A 37 3.43 0.63 4.65
C VAL A 37 4.92 0.95 4.83
N CYS A 38 5.23 2.18 5.21
CA CYS A 38 6.60 2.61 5.51
C CYS A 38 7.07 1.99 6.82
N LEU A 39 8.12 1.16 6.77
CA LEU A 39 8.73 0.51 7.93
C LEU A 39 10.24 0.73 7.91
N THR A 40 10.83 0.78 9.10
CA THR A 40 12.27 0.94 9.28
C THR A 40 12.98 -0.41 9.32
N VAL A 41 14.10 -0.52 8.60
CA VAL A 41 14.99 -1.69 8.67
C VAL A 41 15.70 -1.70 10.01
N VAL A 42 15.47 -2.73 10.82
CA VAL A 42 16.04 -2.85 12.17
C VAL A 42 17.19 -3.86 12.24
N CYS A 43 17.26 -4.82 11.31
CA CYS A 43 18.31 -5.82 11.26
C CYS A 43 18.61 -6.23 9.81
N LEU A 44 19.87 -6.60 9.56
CA LEU A 44 20.33 -7.18 8.29
C LEU A 44 21.11 -8.46 8.61
N GLN A 45 20.72 -9.58 7.99
CA GLN A 45 21.36 -10.86 8.22
C GLN A 45 21.45 -11.67 6.91
N GLY A 46 22.65 -11.73 6.33
CA GLY A 46 22.86 -12.43 5.05
C GLY A 46 22.01 -11.83 3.93
N GLU A 47 21.11 -12.63 3.36
CA GLU A 47 20.21 -12.21 2.27
C GLU A 47 18.85 -11.69 2.78
N THR A 48 18.70 -11.53 4.10
CA THR A 48 17.43 -11.09 4.70
C THR A 48 17.59 -9.77 5.45
N TYR A 49 16.47 -9.07 5.60
CA TYR A 49 16.33 -7.90 6.45
C TYR A 49 15.08 -8.03 7.32
N THR A 50 15.09 -7.36 8.45
CA THR A 50 13.96 -7.33 9.39
C THR A 50 13.39 -5.94 9.50
N VAL A 51 12.06 -5.85 9.53
CA VAL A 51 11.31 -4.64 9.85
C VAL A 51 10.28 -4.94 10.93
N THR A 52 10.01 -3.96 11.79
CA THR A 52 9.03 -4.09 12.89
C THR A 52 7.77 -3.31 12.57
N ALA A 53 6.61 -3.94 12.63
CA ALA A 53 5.31 -3.29 12.58
C ALA A 53 4.70 -3.23 13.98
N MET A 54 4.36 -2.01 14.42
CA MET A 54 3.67 -1.77 15.69
C MET A 54 2.17 -2.07 15.56
N LYS A 55 1.51 -2.26 16.70
CA LYS A 55 0.07 -2.52 16.77
C LYS A 55 -0.77 -1.56 15.91
N GLU A 56 -0.55 -0.27 16.02
CA GLU A 56 -1.29 0.75 15.25
C GLU A 56 -1.16 0.54 13.73
N THR A 57 0.05 0.18 13.27
CA THR A 57 0.31 -0.16 11.87
C THR A 57 -0.42 -1.44 11.45
N LEU A 58 -0.43 -2.45 12.31
CA LEU A 58 -1.12 -3.71 12.06
C LEU A 58 -2.64 -3.55 12.03
N ASP A 59 -3.20 -2.68 12.88
CA ASP A 59 -4.63 -2.39 12.95
C ASP A 59 -5.15 -1.65 11.70
N ARG A 60 -4.28 -0.88 11.02
CA ARG A 60 -4.64 -0.10 9.82
C ARG A 60 -4.29 -0.77 8.50
N SER A 61 -3.50 -1.84 8.54
CA SER A 61 -2.95 -2.44 7.32
C SER A 61 -3.23 -3.94 7.21
N ASN A 62 -2.96 -4.49 6.03
CA ASN A 62 -3.05 -5.92 5.79
C ASN A 62 -1.81 -6.70 6.26
N LEU A 63 -0.81 -6.04 6.86
CA LEU A 63 0.44 -6.70 7.25
C LEU A 63 0.21 -7.80 8.30
N GLY A 64 -0.77 -7.61 9.19
CA GLY A 64 -1.14 -8.62 10.19
C GLY A 64 -1.70 -9.93 9.61
N LEU A 65 -2.08 -9.93 8.33
CA LEU A 65 -2.62 -11.09 7.59
C LEU A 65 -1.53 -11.88 6.86
N LEU A 66 -0.31 -11.33 6.76
CA LEU A 66 0.80 -11.96 6.04
C LEU A 66 1.21 -13.29 6.68
N LYS A 67 1.63 -14.21 5.81
CA LYS A 67 2.16 -15.53 6.17
C LYS A 67 3.56 -15.71 5.58
N VAL A 68 4.32 -16.62 6.16
CA VAL A 68 5.61 -17.04 5.59
C VAL A 68 5.38 -17.60 4.18
N GLY A 69 6.17 -17.10 3.24
CA GLY A 69 6.07 -17.40 1.82
C GLY A 69 5.32 -16.35 0.99
N ASP A 70 4.52 -15.48 1.62
CA ASP A 70 3.78 -14.44 0.91
C ASP A 70 4.72 -13.45 0.20
N ARG A 71 4.23 -12.90 -0.91
CA ARG A 71 4.89 -11.86 -1.68
C ARG A 71 4.39 -10.49 -1.26
N VAL A 72 5.31 -9.56 -1.06
CA VAL A 72 5.05 -8.19 -0.62
C VAL A 72 5.63 -7.22 -1.63
N ASN A 73 4.85 -6.23 -2.05
CA ASN A 73 5.39 -5.11 -2.81
C ASN A 73 6.36 -4.33 -1.93
N VAL A 74 7.56 -4.07 -2.42
CA VAL A 74 8.56 -3.27 -1.69
C VAL A 74 9.09 -2.16 -2.56
N GLU A 75 9.21 -0.98 -1.96
CA GLU A 75 9.72 0.20 -2.61
C GLU A 75 10.65 0.97 -1.66
N ARG A 76 11.80 1.39 -2.20
CA ARG A 76 12.76 2.24 -1.46
C ARG A 76 12.29 3.68 -1.48
N SER A 77 12.70 4.44 -0.47
CA SER A 77 12.48 5.89 -0.44
C SER A 77 13.01 6.56 -1.71
N MET A 78 12.23 7.47 -2.28
CA MET A 78 12.59 8.23 -3.47
C MET A 78 13.80 9.14 -3.19
N LEU A 79 14.71 9.22 -4.14
CA LEU A 79 15.82 10.17 -4.08
C LEU A 79 15.33 11.60 -4.37
N MET A 80 15.91 12.60 -3.72
CA MET A 80 15.54 14.03 -3.90
C MET A 80 15.64 14.53 -5.34
N ASN A 81 16.49 13.94 -6.15
CA ASN A 81 16.65 14.23 -7.59
C ASN A 81 15.98 13.18 -8.49
N GLY A 82 15.20 12.29 -7.93
CA GLY A 82 14.42 11.29 -8.65
C GLY A 82 13.23 11.90 -9.37
N ARG A 83 12.68 11.15 -10.35
CA ARG A 83 11.41 11.51 -10.99
C ARG A 83 10.26 11.03 -10.12
N LEU A 84 9.20 11.80 -10.08
CA LEU A 84 7.93 11.40 -9.50
C LEU A 84 7.08 10.76 -10.61
N ASP A 85 7.18 9.45 -10.74
CA ASP A 85 6.38 8.67 -11.72
C ASP A 85 5.10 8.16 -11.02
N GLY A 86 4.08 9.02 -10.94
CA GLY A 86 2.82 8.74 -10.24
C GLY A 86 2.38 9.94 -9.40
N HIS A 87 1.95 9.72 -8.16
CA HIS A 87 1.61 10.77 -7.21
C HIS A 87 2.50 10.68 -5.96
N ILE A 88 2.37 11.64 -5.04
CA ILE A 88 3.14 11.64 -3.78
C ILE A 88 2.58 10.55 -2.87
N VAL A 89 3.32 9.46 -2.73
CA VAL A 89 3.01 8.34 -1.84
C VAL A 89 3.97 8.39 -0.66
N GLN A 90 3.43 8.40 0.57
CA GLN A 90 4.23 8.52 1.79
C GLN A 90 4.56 7.17 2.43
N GLY A 91 3.79 6.13 2.09
CA GLY A 91 3.81 4.87 2.81
C GLY A 91 3.02 4.93 4.12
N HIS A 92 2.07 5.84 4.21
CA HIS A 92 1.21 6.04 5.38
C HIS A 92 -0.20 5.55 5.06
N VAL A 93 -0.36 4.24 5.14
CA VAL A 93 -1.64 3.56 4.89
C VAL A 93 -2.73 4.12 5.81
N ASP A 94 -3.85 4.50 5.23
CA ASP A 94 -4.99 5.07 5.93
C ASP A 94 -5.91 4.00 6.49
N GLU A 95 -6.23 3.03 5.64
CA GLU A 95 -7.11 1.89 5.96
C GLU A 95 -6.87 0.73 5.00
N THR A 96 -7.64 -0.33 5.15
CA THR A 96 -7.69 -1.43 4.21
C THR A 96 -8.94 -1.35 3.33
N ALA A 97 -8.83 -1.86 2.09
CA ALA A 97 -9.96 -2.09 1.19
C ALA A 97 -10.05 -3.56 0.82
N ARG A 98 -11.23 -3.99 0.37
CA ARG A 98 -11.49 -5.35 -0.08
C ARG A 98 -11.68 -5.37 -1.60
N CYS A 99 -11.04 -6.29 -2.30
CA CYS A 99 -11.36 -6.57 -3.69
C CYS A 99 -12.74 -7.22 -3.78
N VAL A 100 -13.70 -6.56 -4.42
CA VAL A 100 -15.09 -7.02 -4.55
C VAL A 100 -15.42 -7.52 -5.95
N ALA A 101 -14.68 -7.12 -6.97
CA ALA A 101 -14.84 -7.63 -8.34
C ALA A 101 -13.52 -7.58 -9.11
N MET A 102 -13.40 -8.48 -10.09
CA MET A 102 -12.32 -8.53 -11.05
C MET A 102 -12.91 -8.77 -12.44
N GLU A 103 -12.51 -7.98 -13.42
CA GLU A 103 -12.98 -8.09 -14.79
C GLU A 103 -11.78 -8.09 -15.76
N ASN A 104 -11.71 -9.08 -16.65
CA ASN A 104 -10.68 -9.11 -17.69
C ASN A 104 -11.19 -8.36 -18.93
N ALA A 105 -10.45 -7.38 -19.38
CA ALA A 105 -10.82 -6.52 -20.50
C ALA A 105 -9.65 -6.39 -21.49
N ASN A 106 -9.58 -7.33 -22.45
CA ASN A 106 -8.72 -7.27 -23.65
C ASN A 106 -7.34 -6.63 -23.45
N GLY A 107 -6.51 -7.19 -22.54
CA GLY A 107 -5.15 -6.73 -22.30
C GLY A 107 -4.94 -5.98 -20.97
N SER A 108 -5.99 -5.78 -20.18
CA SER A 108 -5.91 -5.24 -18.82
C SER A 108 -6.86 -5.99 -17.90
N THR A 109 -6.61 -5.96 -16.61
CA THR A 109 -7.53 -6.48 -15.59
C THR A 109 -8.04 -5.30 -14.76
N TYR A 110 -9.35 -5.17 -14.67
CA TYR A 110 -9.98 -4.21 -13.78
C TYR A 110 -10.23 -4.85 -12.43
N PHE A 111 -9.83 -4.16 -11.38
CA PHE A 111 -10.12 -4.51 -9.99
C PHE A 111 -11.05 -3.47 -9.40
N THR A 112 -12.12 -3.91 -8.75
CA THR A 112 -13.00 -3.04 -7.95
C THR A 112 -12.68 -3.26 -6.48
N PHE A 113 -12.37 -2.18 -5.78
CA PHE A 113 -12.11 -2.19 -4.35
C PHE A 113 -13.20 -1.45 -3.60
N GLU A 114 -13.57 -2.00 -2.45
CA GLU A 114 -14.50 -1.39 -1.50
C GLU A 114 -13.76 -1.09 -0.20
N TYR A 115 -13.91 0.15 0.30
CA TYR A 115 -13.38 0.62 1.57
C TYR A 115 -14.51 1.09 2.48
N LYS A 116 -14.21 1.49 3.71
CA LYS A 116 -15.24 1.87 4.68
C LYS A 116 -15.99 3.12 4.21
N ASP A 117 -17.32 3.02 4.17
CA ASP A 117 -18.20 4.18 3.95
C ASP A 117 -18.27 5.01 5.25
N ASP A 118 -17.52 6.12 5.27
CA ASP A 118 -17.37 6.99 6.44
C ASP A 118 -17.39 8.45 6.00
N VAL A 119 -18.52 9.11 6.20
CA VAL A 119 -18.74 10.51 5.80
C VAL A 119 -17.78 11.47 6.51
N GLU A 120 -17.44 11.22 7.78
CA GLU A 120 -16.50 12.07 8.50
C GLU A 120 -15.08 11.95 7.93
N MET A 121 -14.67 10.73 7.59
CA MET A 121 -13.39 10.50 6.94
C MET A 121 -13.36 11.12 5.54
N ALA A 122 -14.43 10.99 4.76
CA ALA A 122 -14.53 11.65 3.45
C ALA A 122 -14.38 13.18 3.56
N GLN A 123 -14.99 13.82 4.55
CA GLN A 123 -14.83 15.25 4.82
C GLN A 123 -13.39 15.65 5.19
N ARG A 124 -12.57 14.69 5.63
CA ARG A 124 -11.15 14.87 5.94
C ARG A 124 -10.22 14.61 4.75
N GLY A 125 -10.78 14.29 3.57
CA GLY A 125 -10.00 14.03 2.37
C GLY A 125 -9.67 12.54 2.12
N TYR A 126 -10.32 11.62 2.83
CA TYR A 126 -10.19 10.18 2.63
C TYR A 126 -11.27 9.68 1.67
N PHE A 127 -11.08 9.99 0.39
CA PHE A 127 -11.98 9.59 -0.70
C PHE A 127 -11.23 9.52 -2.02
N THR A 128 -11.80 8.84 -2.99
CA THR A 128 -11.27 8.73 -4.35
C THR A 128 -11.98 9.69 -5.29
N VAL A 129 -11.26 10.20 -6.30
CA VAL A 129 -11.76 11.14 -7.32
C VAL A 129 -11.58 10.50 -8.69
N ASP A 130 -12.54 10.63 -9.58
CA ASP A 130 -12.41 10.13 -10.95
C ASP A 130 -11.20 10.75 -11.65
N LYS A 131 -10.38 9.89 -12.26
CA LYS A 131 -9.07 10.23 -12.85
C LYS A 131 -8.05 10.79 -11.84
N GLY A 132 -8.37 10.78 -10.54
CA GLY A 132 -7.40 11.03 -9.48
C GLY A 132 -6.49 9.84 -9.25
N SER A 133 -5.62 9.95 -8.24
CA SER A 133 -4.67 8.91 -7.86
C SER A 133 -5.04 8.28 -6.52
N VAL A 134 -4.70 7.02 -6.39
CA VAL A 134 -4.81 6.26 -5.13
C VAL A 134 -3.68 5.24 -5.08
N THR A 135 -3.22 4.90 -3.88
CA THR A 135 -2.23 3.85 -3.70
C THR A 135 -2.90 2.58 -3.18
N VAL A 136 -2.71 1.47 -3.89
CA VAL A 136 -3.19 0.15 -3.47
C VAL A 136 -1.98 -0.78 -3.29
N ASN A 137 -1.77 -1.31 -2.09
CA ASN A 137 -0.58 -2.09 -1.73
C ASN A 137 0.74 -1.43 -2.18
N GLY A 138 0.86 -0.10 -2.07
CA GLY A 138 2.03 0.66 -2.45
C GLY A 138 2.14 0.98 -3.96
N VAL A 139 1.20 0.55 -4.78
CA VAL A 139 1.18 0.84 -6.21
C VAL A 139 0.33 2.06 -6.48
N SER A 140 0.92 3.11 -7.10
CA SER A 140 0.23 4.32 -7.53
C SER A 140 -0.65 4.01 -8.75
N LEU A 141 -1.95 4.26 -8.64
CA LEU A 141 -2.93 3.89 -9.66
C LEU A 141 -3.92 5.02 -9.94
N THR A 142 -4.41 5.05 -11.18
CA THR A 142 -5.47 5.97 -11.57
C THR A 142 -6.83 5.40 -11.22
N VAL A 143 -7.64 6.20 -10.54
CA VAL A 143 -9.01 5.88 -10.15
C VAL A 143 -9.95 5.96 -11.36
N CYS A 144 -10.81 4.96 -11.49
CA CYS A 144 -11.92 4.91 -12.43
C CYS A 144 -13.23 4.64 -11.67
N GLU A 145 -14.32 5.21 -12.16
CA GLU A 145 -15.68 4.95 -11.67
C GLU A 145 -15.81 4.95 -10.13
N PRO A 146 -15.35 6.01 -9.42
CA PRO A 146 -15.49 6.06 -7.97
C PRO A 146 -16.96 6.24 -7.57
N THR A 147 -17.31 5.64 -6.43
CA THR A 147 -18.57 5.89 -5.71
C THR A 147 -18.27 6.46 -4.33
N ALA A 148 -19.21 6.40 -3.40
CA ALA A 148 -18.97 6.84 -2.02
C ALA A 148 -17.86 6.03 -1.33
N ASN A 149 -17.81 4.72 -1.60
CA ASN A 149 -16.88 3.79 -0.93
C ASN A 149 -16.29 2.71 -1.86
N THR A 150 -16.45 2.82 -3.16
CA THR A 150 -15.82 1.91 -4.13
C THR A 150 -15.10 2.69 -5.22
N PHE A 151 -14.12 2.05 -5.81
CA PHE A 151 -13.43 2.55 -7.01
C PHE A 151 -12.90 1.38 -7.83
N LYS A 152 -12.68 1.63 -9.12
CA LYS A 152 -11.98 0.70 -10.01
C LYS A 152 -10.59 1.20 -10.35
N VAL A 153 -9.69 0.26 -10.63
CA VAL A 153 -8.38 0.52 -11.21
C VAL A 153 -8.14 -0.46 -12.37
N ALA A 154 -7.49 0.03 -13.42
CA ALA A 154 -7.10 -0.79 -14.57
C ALA A 154 -5.63 -1.19 -14.43
N ILE A 155 -5.35 -2.47 -14.35
CA ILE A 155 -3.99 -3.02 -14.19
C ILE A 155 -3.52 -3.57 -15.53
N ILE A 156 -2.45 -2.99 -16.07
CA ILE A 156 -1.79 -3.46 -17.29
C ILE A 156 -0.94 -4.71 -17.00
N PRO A 157 -0.65 -5.56 -18.00
CA PRO A 157 0.11 -6.80 -17.79
C PRO A 157 1.44 -6.58 -17.05
N TYR A 158 2.18 -5.53 -17.40
CA TYR A 158 3.44 -5.23 -16.72
C TYR A 158 3.28 -5.03 -15.21
N THR A 159 2.27 -4.28 -14.76
CA THR A 159 1.99 -4.07 -13.32
C THR A 159 1.55 -5.37 -12.66
N LEU A 160 0.70 -6.16 -13.34
CA LEU A 160 0.24 -7.45 -12.83
C LEU A 160 1.42 -8.42 -12.58
N GLU A 161 2.39 -8.47 -13.50
CA GLU A 161 3.55 -9.35 -13.43
C GLU A 161 4.59 -8.90 -12.39
N ASN A 162 4.71 -7.59 -12.17
CA ASN A 162 5.78 -7.01 -11.34
C ASN A 162 5.35 -6.63 -9.92
N THR A 163 4.08 -6.85 -9.57
CA THR A 163 3.52 -6.56 -8.26
C THR A 163 2.72 -7.74 -7.72
N ASN A 164 2.30 -7.67 -6.47
CA ASN A 164 1.42 -8.68 -5.89
C ASN A 164 -0.05 -8.58 -6.35
N PHE A 165 -0.36 -7.72 -7.34
CA PHE A 165 -1.67 -7.71 -7.99
C PHE A 165 -2.01 -9.05 -8.64
N ALA A 166 -1.00 -9.83 -9.07
CA ALA A 166 -1.20 -11.18 -9.58
C ALA A 166 -1.80 -12.15 -8.54
N ASP A 167 -1.64 -11.88 -7.26
CA ASP A 167 -2.13 -12.71 -6.16
C ASP A 167 -3.49 -12.25 -5.61
N ILE A 168 -3.97 -11.06 -6.04
CA ILE A 168 -5.24 -10.50 -5.57
C ILE A 168 -6.40 -11.27 -6.22
N GLN A 169 -7.36 -11.66 -5.40
CA GLN A 169 -8.62 -12.30 -5.78
C GLN A 169 -9.79 -11.57 -5.14
N VAL A 170 -11.01 -11.83 -5.60
CA VAL A 170 -12.22 -11.35 -4.92
C VAL A 170 -12.20 -11.83 -3.47
N GLY A 171 -12.37 -10.90 -2.53
CA GLY A 171 -12.24 -11.12 -1.09
C GLY A 171 -10.87 -10.76 -0.51
N SER A 172 -9.83 -10.56 -1.33
CA SER A 172 -8.50 -10.12 -0.84
C SER A 172 -8.58 -8.75 -0.18
N VAL A 173 -7.82 -8.60 0.91
CA VAL A 173 -7.66 -7.34 1.64
C VAL A 173 -6.37 -6.66 1.19
N VAL A 174 -6.46 -5.40 0.80
CA VAL A 174 -5.34 -4.56 0.33
C VAL A 174 -5.19 -3.33 1.20
N ASN A 175 -3.99 -2.77 1.25
CA ASN A 175 -3.74 -1.48 1.89
C ASN A 175 -4.13 -0.34 0.97
N LEU A 176 -4.73 0.71 1.53
CA LEU A 176 -5.17 1.89 0.81
C LEU A 176 -4.53 3.13 1.42
N GLU A 177 -3.89 3.96 0.58
CA GLU A 177 -3.42 5.30 0.94
C GLU A 177 -4.05 6.28 -0.05
N PHE A 178 -4.87 7.21 0.48
CA PHE A 178 -5.49 8.28 -0.32
C PHE A 178 -4.47 9.38 -0.63
N ASP A 179 -4.69 10.09 -1.73
CA ASP A 179 -3.80 11.17 -2.13
C ASP A 179 -3.71 12.22 -1.01
N ILE A 180 -2.49 12.50 -0.57
CA ILE A 180 -2.20 13.44 0.52
C ILE A 180 -2.72 14.86 0.23
N LEU A 181 -2.83 15.25 -1.03
CA LEU A 181 -3.35 16.57 -1.42
C LEU A 181 -4.80 16.75 -0.97
N GLY A 182 -5.64 15.71 -1.11
CA GLY A 182 -7.03 15.74 -0.63
C GLY A 182 -7.12 16.02 0.86
N LYS A 183 -6.27 15.37 1.66
CA LYS A 183 -6.21 15.52 3.12
C LYS A 183 -5.79 16.95 3.54
N TYR A 184 -4.77 17.52 2.89
CA TYR A 184 -4.35 18.89 3.17
C TYR A 184 -5.40 19.93 2.77
N ILE A 185 -6.02 19.78 1.59
CA ILE A 185 -7.08 20.68 1.13
C ILE A 185 -8.27 20.63 2.08
N ALA A 186 -8.73 19.44 2.46
CA ALA A 186 -9.83 19.28 3.41
C ALA A 186 -9.51 19.93 4.76
N ARG A 187 -8.28 19.73 5.26
CA ARG A 187 -7.86 20.36 6.53
C ARG A 187 -7.84 21.88 6.45
N LEU A 188 -7.27 22.47 5.39
CA LEU A 188 -7.25 23.92 5.20
C LEU A 188 -8.66 24.50 5.13
N ASN A 189 -9.57 23.87 4.39
CA ASN A 189 -10.96 24.29 4.32
C ASN A 189 -11.69 24.23 5.68
N SER A 190 -11.35 23.27 6.53
CA SER A 190 -11.94 23.16 7.88
C SER A 190 -11.47 24.25 8.85
N LEU A 191 -10.30 24.85 8.61
CA LEU A 191 -9.74 25.94 9.42
C LEU A 191 -10.26 27.32 8.98
N SER A 192 -10.89 27.40 7.82
CA SER A 192 -11.41 28.66 7.25
C SER A 192 -12.90 28.88 7.58
N LYS A 193 -13.51 27.96 8.32
CA LYS A 193 -14.87 28.04 8.86
C LYS A 193 -14.85 28.36 10.35
#